data_3195ce2d347b0a9fb08bf787cb38a9bc
#
_entry.id   3195ce2d347b0a9fb08bf787cb38a9bc
#
_cell.length_a   1.000
_cell.length_b   1.000
_cell.length_c   1.000
_cell.angle_alpha   90.00
_cell.angle_beta   90.00
_cell.angle_gamma   90.00
#
_symmetry.space_group_name_H-M   'P 1'
#
loop_
_entity.id
_entity.type
_entity.pdbx_description
1 polymer ?
#
loop_
_entity_poly.entity_id
_entity_poly.type
_entity_poly.pdbx_seq_one_letter_code
_entity_poly.pdbx_strand_id
1 'polypeptide(L)'
;MGGALLSLPGDQDTSLAQPGGATVVPALVAALGDAAAWRYVEFFSANIRNPNTRRAYARACGSFFQWCDLRGLTLAGVRPHDVGAYVEALQRSAAPPSVKQSLAAVRMLFDWLVVGHVIEVNPADAVRGRSTS
;
A
#
# COMPACT_ATOMS: atom_id res chain seq x y z
N MET A 1 13.59 -7.23 -29.25
CA MET A 1 13.68 -7.26 -28.69
C MET A 1 13.50 -6.80 -27.96
N GLY A 2 13.31 -6.75 -28.13
CA GLY A 2 13.30 -6.53 -27.34
C GLY A 2 12.93 -5.83 -26.74
N GLY A 3 12.87 -5.76 -27.09
CA GLY A 3 12.73 -5.27 -26.47
C GLY A 3 12.37 -4.53 -26.00
N ALA A 4 12.40 -4.62 -26.33
CA ALA A 4 12.30 -4.10 -25.86
C ALA A 4 11.98 -3.48 -25.29
N LEU A 5 11.92 -3.59 -25.69
CA LEU A 5 11.86 -3.18 -25.06
C LEU A 5 11.54 -2.72 -24.31
N LEU A 6 11.54 -2.75 -24.66
CA LEU A 6 11.52 -2.47 -23.86
C LEU A 6 11.39 -1.99 -23.08
N SER A 7 11.41 -1.99 -23.36
CA SER A 7 11.54 -1.69 -22.52
C SER A 7 11.48 -1.21 -21.84
N LEU A 8 11.50 -1.12 -22.31
CA LEU A 8 11.66 -0.79 -21.59
C LEU A 8 11.58 -0.35 -20.76
N PRO A 9 11.59 -0.32 -21.11
CA PRO A 9 11.62 0.11 -20.26
C PRO A 9 11.46 0.65 -19.49
N GLY A 10 11.49 0.68 -19.91
CA GLY A 10 11.61 1.06 -19.15
C GLY A 10 11.14 1.71 -18.73
N ASP A 11 11.14 1.45 -19.37
CA ASP A 11 10.94 1.95 -19.10
C ASP A 11 10.40 2.51 -18.58
N GLN A 12 10.30 2.48 -19.03
CA GLN A 12 10.05 2.86 -18.64
C GLN A 12 9.50 3.41 -17.95
N ASP A 13 9.58 3.36 -18.50
CA ASP A 13 9.26 3.84 -17.84
C ASP A 13 8.86 4.39 -17.17
N THR A 14 8.90 4.44 -17.65
CA THR A 14 8.74 4.91 -17.00
C THR A 14 8.27 5.53 -16.39
N SER A 15 8.31 5.60 -16.84
CA SER A 15 8.06 6.05 -16.23
C SER A 15 7.60 6.58 -15.69
N LEU A 16 7.56 6.60 -16.08
CA LEU A 16 7.24 6.96 -15.51
C LEU A 16 7.04 7.76 -14.84
N ALA A 17 7.10 7.71 -14.93
CA ALA A 17 7.34 8.52 -14.38
C ALA A 17 6.70 9.35 -14.00
N GLN A 18 6.55 9.50 -13.56
CA GLN A 18 5.87 10.26 -13.22
C GLN A 18 6.16 11.10 -12.32
N PRO A 19 6.14 11.75 -12.56
CA PRO A 19 6.57 12.80 -11.83
C PRO A 19 6.08 12.79 -10.48
N GLY A 20 6.84 13.24 -9.70
CA GLY A 20 6.65 13.39 -8.39
C GLY A 20 5.43 12.91 -7.73
N GLY A 21 4.46 12.75 -8.40
CA GLY A 21 3.25 12.29 -7.81
C GLY A 21 2.90 10.88 -8.13
N ALA A 22 3.63 10.31 -9.02
CA ALA A 22 3.27 8.97 -9.48
C ALA A 22 3.36 7.96 -8.35
N THR A 23 2.31 7.20 -8.19
CA THR A 23 2.25 6.15 -7.18
C THR A 23 2.51 4.81 -7.85
N VAL A 24 3.48 4.09 -7.33
CA VAL A 24 3.78 2.75 -7.82
C VAL A 24 2.77 1.78 -7.23
N VAL A 25 2.14 0.99 -8.08
CA VAL A 25 1.17 0.00 -7.63
C VAL A 25 1.90 -1.24 -7.14
N PRO A 26 1.69 -1.64 -5.88
CA PRO A 26 2.33 -2.86 -5.38
C PRO A 26 1.90 -4.09 -6.14
N ALA A 27 2.80 -5.07 -6.22
CA ALA A 27 2.50 -6.31 -6.92
C ALA A 27 1.26 -7.01 -6.38
N LEU A 28 1.04 -6.97 -5.07
CA LEU A 28 -0.13 -7.58 -4.46
C LEU A 28 -1.43 -7.00 -5.01
N VAL A 29 -1.45 -5.69 -5.20
CA VAL A 29 -2.64 -5.02 -5.72
C VAL A 29 -2.77 -5.28 -7.21
N ALA A 30 -1.67 -5.17 -7.94
CA ALA A 30 -1.69 -5.38 -9.39
C ALA A 30 -2.14 -6.80 -9.74
N ALA A 31 -1.87 -7.75 -8.88
CA ALA A 31 -2.27 -9.14 -9.11
C ALA A 31 -3.78 -9.32 -9.20
N LEU A 32 -4.55 -8.37 -8.66
CA LEU A 32 -6.01 -8.44 -8.70
C LEU A 32 -6.60 -7.77 -9.95
N GLY A 33 -5.73 -7.21 -10.81
CA GLY A 33 -6.18 -6.66 -12.08
C GLY A 33 -6.17 -5.15 -12.12
N ASP A 34 -6.55 -4.63 -13.28
CA ASP A 34 -6.48 -3.17 -13.54
C ASP A 34 -7.41 -2.37 -12.66
N ALA A 35 -8.61 -2.90 -12.39
CA ALA A 35 -9.57 -2.18 -11.57
C ALA A 35 -9.01 -1.97 -10.15
N ALA A 36 -8.36 -2.99 -9.60
CA ALA A 36 -7.75 -2.87 -8.28
C ALA A 36 -6.59 -1.88 -8.31
N ALA A 37 -5.78 -1.93 -9.36
CA ALA A 37 -4.65 -1.01 -9.49
C ALA A 37 -5.13 0.43 -9.56
N TRP A 38 -6.16 0.69 -10.36
CA TRP A 38 -6.74 2.03 -10.46
C TRP A 38 -7.29 2.51 -9.14
N ARG A 39 -8.00 1.64 -8.45
CA ARG A 39 -8.59 1.99 -7.15
C ARG A 39 -7.50 2.38 -6.16
N TYR A 40 -6.39 1.64 -6.18
CA TYR A 40 -5.26 1.94 -5.32
C TYR A 40 -4.70 3.34 -5.61
N VAL A 41 -4.46 3.64 -6.87
CA VAL A 41 -3.91 4.95 -7.26
C VAL A 41 -4.87 6.07 -6.90
N GLU A 42 -6.16 5.86 -7.13
CA GLU A 42 -7.17 6.87 -6.82
C GLU A 42 -7.22 7.22 -5.34
N PHE A 43 -6.90 6.26 -4.48
CA PHE A 43 -6.90 6.54 -3.05
C PHE A 43 -6.05 7.76 -2.73
N PHE A 44 -4.85 7.79 -3.28
CA PHE A 44 -3.91 8.86 -2.95
C PHE A 44 -4.30 10.19 -3.57
N SER A 45 -4.81 10.16 -4.79
CA SER A 45 -5.18 11.40 -5.46
C SER A 45 -6.53 11.94 -4.98
N ALA A 46 -7.46 11.07 -4.61
CA ALA A 46 -8.80 11.50 -4.22
C ALA A 46 -8.91 11.88 -2.75
N ASN A 47 -8.13 11.25 -1.89
CA ASN A 47 -8.31 11.41 -0.45
C ASN A 47 -7.24 12.23 0.24
N ILE A 48 -6.10 12.45 -0.39
CA ILE A 48 -4.98 13.10 0.29
C ILE A 48 -4.52 14.30 -0.54
N ARG A 49 -4.81 15.49 -0.03
CA ARG A 49 -4.50 16.72 -0.76
C ARG A 49 -3.06 17.14 -0.64
N ASN A 50 -2.50 17.00 0.55
CA ASN A 50 -1.15 17.45 0.80
C ASN A 50 -0.16 16.51 0.12
N PRO A 51 0.68 17.01 -0.81
CA PRO A 51 1.62 16.13 -1.52
C PRO A 51 2.60 15.41 -0.60
N ASN A 52 3.02 16.04 0.48
CA ASN A 52 3.94 15.41 1.41
C ASN A 52 3.27 14.26 2.15
N THR A 53 2.03 14.47 2.57
CA THR A 53 1.26 13.41 3.22
C THR A 53 0.99 12.28 2.24
N ARG A 54 0.66 12.63 1.00
CA ARG A 54 0.42 11.62 -0.03
C ARG A 54 1.63 10.74 -0.22
N ARG A 55 2.82 11.32 -0.31
CA ARG A 55 4.04 10.54 -0.47
C ARG A 55 4.31 9.66 0.75
N ALA A 56 4.08 10.20 1.94
CA ALA A 56 4.29 9.44 3.17
C ALA A 56 3.34 8.25 3.24
N TYR A 57 2.08 8.47 2.90
CA TYR A 57 1.09 7.38 2.92
C TYR A 57 1.37 6.35 1.84
N ALA A 58 1.77 6.80 0.63
CA ALA A 58 2.11 5.88 -0.44
C ALA A 58 3.30 5.01 -0.05
N ARG A 59 4.29 5.61 0.61
CA ARG A 59 5.45 4.86 1.08
C ARG A 59 5.05 3.85 2.15
N ALA A 60 4.19 4.27 3.08
CA ALA A 60 3.76 3.39 4.16
C ALA A 60 2.99 2.19 3.61
N CYS A 61 2.06 2.44 2.69
CA CYS A 61 1.28 1.37 2.08
C CYS A 61 2.16 0.46 1.24
N GLY A 62 3.07 1.05 0.47
CA GLY A 62 3.99 0.27 -0.35
C GLY A 62 4.86 -0.64 0.48
N SER A 63 5.36 -0.14 1.61
CA SER A 63 6.18 -0.94 2.51
C SER A 63 5.40 -2.10 3.10
N PHE A 64 4.16 -1.84 3.49
CA PHE A 64 3.31 -2.91 4.03
C PHE A 64 3.08 -4.01 2.98
N PHE A 65 2.74 -3.63 1.76
CA PHE A 65 2.47 -4.62 0.74
C PHE A 65 3.73 -5.36 0.30
N GLN A 66 4.87 -4.69 0.31
CA GLN A 66 6.13 -5.38 0.04
C GLN A 66 6.41 -6.42 1.11
N TRP A 67 6.19 -6.06 2.37
CA TRP A 67 6.35 -6.99 3.48
C TRP A 67 5.43 -8.21 3.31
N CYS A 68 4.19 -7.96 2.92
CA CYS A 68 3.24 -9.05 2.68
C CYS A 68 3.67 -9.93 1.52
N ASP A 69 4.16 -9.32 0.45
CA ASP A 69 4.60 -10.05 -0.72
C ASP A 69 5.77 -10.97 -0.38
N LEU A 70 6.70 -10.48 0.41
CA LEU A 70 7.85 -11.29 0.85
C LEU A 70 7.42 -12.47 1.72
N ARG A 71 6.27 -12.39 2.33
CA ARG A 71 5.74 -13.48 3.16
C ARG A 71 4.79 -14.38 2.38
N GLY A 72 4.63 -14.14 1.10
CA GLY A 72 3.79 -14.98 0.27
C GLY A 72 2.30 -14.75 0.43
N LEU A 73 1.92 -13.62 0.99
CA LEU A 73 0.50 -13.29 1.18
C LEU A 73 -0.09 -12.70 -0.09
N THR A 74 -1.40 -12.90 -0.27
CA THR A 74 -2.16 -12.19 -1.30
C THR A 74 -2.95 -11.09 -0.63
N LEU A 75 -3.43 -10.13 -1.43
CA LEU A 75 -4.21 -9.03 -0.87
C LEU A 75 -5.45 -9.54 -0.15
N ALA A 76 -6.18 -10.44 -0.78
CA ALA A 76 -7.39 -11.01 -0.18
C ALA A 76 -7.06 -11.94 1.00
N GLY A 77 -5.83 -12.40 1.09
CA GLY A 77 -5.42 -13.30 2.15
C GLY A 77 -4.84 -12.64 3.39
N VAL A 78 -4.70 -11.32 3.37
CA VAL A 78 -4.18 -10.61 4.54
C VAL A 78 -5.20 -10.68 5.67
N ARG A 79 -4.73 -11.08 6.85
CA ARG A 79 -5.58 -11.23 8.03
C ARG A 79 -5.16 -10.22 9.10
N PRO A 80 -6.02 -9.98 10.10
CA PRO A 80 -5.66 -9.06 11.17
C PRO A 80 -4.34 -9.39 11.87
N HIS A 81 -4.05 -10.68 12.05
CA HIS A 81 -2.78 -11.05 12.71
C HIS A 81 -1.58 -10.72 11.83
N ASP A 82 -1.75 -10.70 10.52
CA ASP A 82 -0.66 -10.28 9.62
C ASP A 82 -0.38 -8.79 9.78
N VAL A 83 -1.44 -7.99 9.88
CA VAL A 83 -1.29 -6.56 10.12
C VAL A 83 -0.61 -6.33 11.47
N GLY A 84 -1.04 -7.07 12.48
CA GLY A 84 -0.44 -6.96 13.81
C GLY A 84 1.03 -7.32 13.81
N ALA A 85 1.39 -8.37 13.07
CA ALA A 85 2.80 -8.78 12.95
C ALA A 85 3.63 -7.69 12.28
N TYR A 86 3.07 -7.05 11.25
CA TYR A 86 3.76 -5.95 10.59
C TYR A 86 3.98 -4.78 11.55
N VAL A 87 2.94 -4.44 12.32
CA VAL A 87 3.06 -3.36 13.30
C VAL A 87 4.15 -3.67 14.31
N GLU A 88 4.20 -4.91 14.81
CA GLU A 88 5.24 -5.30 15.74
C GLU A 88 6.63 -5.17 15.14
N ALA A 89 6.77 -5.63 13.89
CA ALA A 89 8.05 -5.52 13.21
C ALA A 89 8.46 -4.06 13.03
N LEU A 90 7.49 -3.22 12.69
CA LEU A 90 7.75 -1.81 12.48
C LEU A 90 8.15 -1.11 13.78
N GLN A 91 7.57 -1.52 14.90
CA GLN A 91 7.88 -0.94 16.21
C GLN A 91 9.33 -1.13 16.61
N ARG A 92 9.99 -2.14 16.06
CA ARG A 92 11.40 -2.39 16.38
C ARG A 92 12.33 -1.39 15.72
N SER A 93 11.89 -0.73 14.65
CA SER A 93 12.77 0.14 13.87
C SER A 93 12.25 1.55 13.68
N ALA A 94 11.02 1.83 14.08
CA ALA A 94 10.41 3.14 13.84
C ALA A 94 9.88 3.72 15.13
N ALA A 95 9.87 5.06 15.19
CA ALA A 95 9.31 5.77 16.33
C ALA A 95 7.80 5.61 16.39
N PRO A 96 7.20 5.68 17.59
CA PRO A 96 5.76 5.50 17.71
C PRO A 96 4.90 6.37 16.80
N PRO A 97 5.19 7.65 16.58
CA PRO A 97 4.39 8.44 15.63
C PRO A 97 4.42 7.88 14.23
N SER A 98 5.58 7.37 13.80
CA SER A 98 5.70 6.78 12.46
C SER A 98 4.91 5.49 12.35
N VAL A 99 4.91 4.68 13.40
CA VAL A 99 4.13 3.45 13.43
C VAL A 99 2.64 3.78 13.32
N LYS A 100 2.19 4.77 14.09
CA LYS A 100 0.79 5.19 14.05
C LYS A 100 0.40 5.68 12.68
N GLN A 101 1.25 6.48 12.05
CA GLN A 101 0.97 7.01 10.72
C GLN A 101 0.88 5.86 9.71
N SER A 102 1.79 4.91 9.79
CA SER A 102 1.79 3.78 8.87
C SER A 102 0.52 2.94 9.03
N LEU A 103 0.13 2.66 10.28
CA LEU A 103 -1.09 1.89 10.51
C LEU A 103 -2.32 2.66 10.03
N ALA A 104 -2.36 3.98 10.28
CA ALA A 104 -3.48 4.80 9.82
C ALA A 104 -3.58 4.77 8.29
N ALA A 105 -2.44 4.88 7.60
CA ALA A 105 -2.44 4.85 6.14
C ALA A 105 -2.96 3.52 5.61
N VAL A 106 -2.49 2.43 6.17
CA VAL A 106 -2.91 1.10 5.75
C VAL A 106 -4.40 0.89 6.02
N ARG A 107 -4.86 1.31 7.20
CA ARG A 107 -6.28 1.16 7.55
C ARG A 107 -7.17 1.95 6.61
N MET A 108 -6.81 3.19 6.33
CA MET A 108 -7.59 4.02 5.42
C MET A 108 -7.63 3.44 4.01
N LEU A 109 -6.49 2.93 3.56
CA LEU A 109 -6.44 2.32 2.23
C LEU A 109 -7.32 1.08 2.17
N PHE A 110 -7.27 0.23 3.19
CA PHE A 110 -8.12 -0.97 3.18
C PHE A 110 -9.60 -0.60 3.19
N ASP A 111 -9.99 0.44 3.94
CA ASP A 111 -11.38 0.91 3.90
C ASP A 111 -11.78 1.32 2.49
N TRP A 112 -10.90 2.02 1.80
CA TRP A 112 -11.16 2.46 0.43
C TRP A 112 -11.30 1.27 -0.50
N LEU A 113 -10.48 0.25 -0.30
CA LEU A 113 -10.55 -0.95 -1.12
C LEU A 113 -11.83 -1.75 -0.84
N VAL A 114 -12.29 -1.75 0.40
CA VAL A 114 -13.56 -2.40 0.75
C VAL A 114 -14.72 -1.68 0.06
N VAL A 115 -14.75 -0.36 0.15
CA VAL A 115 -15.80 0.44 -0.49
C VAL A 115 -15.82 0.20 -2.00
N GLY A 116 -14.64 0.03 -2.58
CA GLY A 116 -14.52 -0.24 -4.02
C GLY A 116 -14.69 -1.69 -4.41
N HIS A 117 -15.02 -2.54 -3.45
CA HIS A 117 -15.26 -3.98 -3.70
C HIS A 117 -14.03 -4.73 -4.18
N VAL A 118 -12.84 -4.22 -3.88
CA VAL A 118 -11.60 -4.92 -4.18
C VAL A 118 -11.39 -6.06 -3.18
N ILE A 119 -11.69 -5.79 -1.92
CA ILE A 119 -11.65 -6.78 -0.86
C ILE A 119 -12.95 -6.71 -0.07
N GLU A 120 -13.23 -7.74 0.72
CA GLU A 120 -14.50 -7.83 1.44
C GLU A 120 -14.47 -7.19 2.82
N VAL A 121 -13.35 -7.30 3.51
CA VAL A 121 -13.21 -6.77 4.86
C VAL A 121 -11.88 -6.09 5.01
N ASN A 122 -11.80 -5.17 5.98
CA ASN A 122 -10.57 -4.45 6.27
C ASN A 122 -9.80 -5.21 7.35
N PRO A 123 -8.68 -5.87 7.01
CA PRO A 123 -7.93 -6.63 8.01
C PRO A 123 -7.24 -5.74 9.05
N ALA A 124 -7.08 -4.45 8.77
CA ALA A 124 -6.45 -3.54 9.71
C ALA A 124 -7.44 -2.93 10.70
N ASP A 125 -8.73 -3.14 10.47
CA ASP A 125 -9.76 -2.47 11.28
C ASP A 125 -9.71 -2.92 12.74
N ALA A 126 -9.38 -4.16 12.98
CA ALA A 126 -9.31 -4.71 14.32
C ALA A 126 -7.98 -4.45 15.02
N VAL A 127 -6.99 -3.94 14.30
CA VAL A 127 -5.65 -3.73 14.84
C VAL A 127 -5.52 -2.31 15.37
N ARG A 128 -5.12 -2.18 16.64
CA ARG A 128 -4.83 -0.88 17.22
C ARG A 128 -3.34 -0.69 17.30
N GLY A 129 -2.95 0.51 17.21
CA GLY A 129 -1.57 0.82 17.47
C GLY A 129 -1.33 0.51 18.91
N ARG A 130 -0.68 0.07 19.51
CA ARG A 130 -0.50 -0.23 20.75
C ARG A 130 -1.10 0.28 21.75
N SER A 131 -1.20 0.53 22.15
CA SER A 131 -1.63 0.90 22.88
C SER A 131 -2.45 0.78 23.52
N THR A 132 -2.92 0.73 23.49
CA THR A 132 -3.70 0.74 24.02
C THR A 132 -4.22 -0.03 24.46
N SER A 133 -4.14 -0.47 24.58
CA SER A 133 -4.52 -1.21 24.92
C SER A 133 -4.80 -1.39 25.01
#